data_470d6002401ab6a9345acffd8c00abec
#
_entry.id   470d6002401ab6a9345acffd8c00abec
#
_cell.length_a   1.000
_cell.length_b   1.000
_cell.length_c   1.000
_cell.angle_alpha   90.00
_cell.angle_beta   90.00
_cell.angle_gamma   90.00
#
_symmetry.space_group_name_H-M   'P 1'
#
loop_
_entity.id
_entity.type
_entity.pdbx_description
1 polymer ?
#
loop_
_entity_poly.entity_id
_entity_poly.type
_entity_poly.pdbx_seq_one_letter_code
_entity_poly.pdbx_strand_id
1 'polypeptide(L)'
;MSTPTQITDPGRVRFGALGAVVGFLVFVELTSGVIQGFYTPMLTDIARYFGVPDADVNWLEGGQMMAAALIIPAFAKLGDMIGHRKMLLISTAVTALASIAMPLAGNFWLFLVAWSLQGFYIVWLPLETALIYSRARSTGHPAALTRRAAGLLVGALETGVIVAALAGGQLVGVLGLPTVLWIPAIAVIACFFIIWFGVKESPELHGGRFDTVGLILVAIALLGFTGGLFLLRVYGPGSGLAWAVTLIGLVLMWPFIAWELRQDDPVVDVRMFTNPALWPVFLTAGLFGVSVLGAQAPLSTFARTDPAVYHYGLGASSGMTSILIGVYVLMLAVGALLLPLVTKVIAPRVALIGASAMVAVGYLLFLPFHATFVETLLNMVIAGIGSGALVAALPAAAAAAAPPAQTGVATGLTNSVKTVGGAVASAVFGIALATHPDGTAAGTAGSFSGYLTVWTVCGLTALVAAIALAFVPKTAFSDQPKSAE
;
A
#
# COMPACT_ATOMS: atom_id res chain seq x y z
N MET A 1 56.96 -8.66 -2.32
CA MET A 1 56.30 -7.66 -3.16
C MET A 1 54.78 -7.98 -3.15
N SER A 2 54.05 -7.33 -2.28
CA SER A 2 52.60 -7.47 -2.15
C SER A 2 51.94 -6.50 -3.12
N THR A 3 51.15 -7.01 -4.06
CA THR A 3 50.31 -6.24 -5.00
C THR A 3 49.30 -5.39 -4.21
N PRO A 4 49.15 -4.10 -4.53
CA PRO A 4 48.17 -3.27 -3.84
C PRO A 4 46.75 -3.69 -4.26
N THR A 5 45.94 -4.02 -3.27
CA THR A 5 44.49 -4.24 -3.42
C THR A 5 43.88 -2.96 -3.97
N GLN A 6 43.39 -2.99 -5.20
CA GLN A 6 42.63 -1.88 -5.76
C GLN A 6 41.35 -1.68 -4.93
N ILE A 7 41.29 -0.58 -4.21
CA ILE A 7 40.06 -0.07 -3.59
C ILE A 7 39.18 0.40 -4.75
N THR A 8 38.24 -0.44 -5.17
CA THR A 8 37.25 -0.07 -6.17
C THR A 8 36.26 0.91 -5.51
N ASP A 9 36.18 2.09 -6.08
CA ASP A 9 35.27 3.17 -5.73
C ASP A 9 33.82 2.64 -5.66
N PRO A 10 33.12 2.71 -4.50
CA PRO A 10 31.75 2.19 -4.36
C PRO A 10 30.73 2.86 -5.29
N GLY A 11 31.07 3.99 -5.91
CA GLY A 11 30.19 4.73 -6.84
C GLY A 11 30.11 4.14 -8.26
N ARG A 12 30.88 3.10 -8.61
CA ARG A 12 30.98 2.56 -9.98
C ARG A 12 30.61 1.09 -10.16
N VAL A 13 29.86 0.49 -9.23
CA VAL A 13 29.36 -0.87 -9.45
C VAL A 13 28.34 -0.84 -10.60
N ARG A 14 28.72 -1.38 -11.76
CA ARG A 14 27.83 -1.47 -12.93
C ARG A 14 26.97 -2.73 -12.82
N PHE A 15 25.73 -2.67 -13.31
CA PHE A 15 24.82 -3.82 -13.31
C PHE A 15 25.32 -5.01 -14.15
N GLY A 16 26.22 -4.80 -15.12
CA GLY A 16 26.75 -5.87 -15.98
C GLY A 16 25.62 -6.74 -16.55
N ALA A 17 25.71 -8.05 -16.35
CA ALA A 17 24.71 -9.03 -16.80
C ALA A 17 23.33 -8.90 -16.12
N LEU A 18 23.23 -8.20 -14.98
CA LEU A 18 21.95 -7.91 -14.31
C LEU A 18 21.18 -6.76 -14.96
N GLY A 19 21.84 -5.94 -15.80
CA GLY A 19 21.23 -4.74 -16.38
C GLY A 19 19.99 -5.03 -17.22
N ALA A 20 20.00 -6.10 -18.00
CA ALA A 20 18.85 -6.51 -18.79
C ALA A 20 17.68 -6.96 -17.92
N VAL A 21 17.95 -7.72 -16.85
CA VAL A 21 16.92 -8.18 -15.90
C VAL A 21 16.30 -7.01 -15.17
N VAL A 22 17.11 -6.07 -14.67
CA VAL A 22 16.60 -4.84 -14.02
C VAL A 22 15.77 -4.04 -15.00
N GLY A 23 16.13 -3.95 -16.29
CA GLY A 23 15.34 -3.27 -17.31
C GLY A 23 13.96 -3.87 -17.51
N PHE A 24 13.81 -5.20 -17.52
CA PHE A 24 12.53 -5.87 -17.59
C PHE A 24 11.69 -5.63 -16.32
N LEU A 25 12.31 -5.69 -15.14
CA LEU A 25 11.64 -5.46 -13.87
C LEU A 25 11.19 -3.99 -13.68
N VAL A 26 11.92 -3.02 -14.24
CA VAL A 26 11.48 -1.61 -14.31
C VAL A 26 10.14 -1.49 -15.04
N PHE A 27 9.92 -2.25 -16.12
CA PHE A 27 8.64 -2.25 -16.80
C PHE A 27 7.53 -2.91 -15.96
N VAL A 28 7.87 -3.94 -15.19
CA VAL A 28 6.91 -4.59 -14.27
C VAL A 28 6.45 -3.59 -13.22
N GLU A 29 7.37 -2.85 -12.60
CA GLU A 29 7.03 -1.85 -11.59
C GLU A 29 6.33 -0.61 -12.17
N LEU A 30 6.64 -0.21 -13.41
CA LEU A 30 5.86 0.80 -14.10
C LEU A 30 4.39 0.34 -14.26
N THR A 31 4.16 -0.93 -14.61
CA THR A 31 2.81 -1.52 -14.72
C THR A 31 2.13 -1.61 -13.36
N SER A 32 2.86 -1.98 -12.30
CA SER A 32 2.41 -1.94 -10.91
C SER A 32 1.89 -0.54 -10.53
N GLY A 33 2.68 0.49 -10.85
CA GLY A 33 2.30 1.88 -10.64
C GLY A 33 1.04 2.28 -11.43
N VAL A 34 0.92 1.82 -12.69
CA VAL A 34 -0.29 2.05 -13.49
C VAL A 34 -1.52 1.47 -12.79
N ILE A 35 -1.47 0.23 -12.32
CA ILE A 35 -2.61 -0.37 -11.60
C ILE A 35 -2.95 0.44 -10.35
N GLN A 36 -1.95 0.84 -9.58
CA GLN A 36 -2.13 1.52 -8.31
C GLN A 36 -2.76 2.92 -8.45
N GLY A 37 -2.34 3.69 -9.46
CA GLY A 37 -2.78 5.07 -9.62
C GLY A 37 -4.03 5.26 -10.48
N PHE A 38 -4.32 4.32 -11.38
CA PHE A 38 -5.26 4.49 -12.46
C PHE A 38 -6.73 4.62 -12.02
N TYR A 39 -7.12 3.82 -11.05
CA TYR A 39 -8.54 3.66 -10.71
C TYR A 39 -9.07 4.68 -9.69
N THR A 40 -8.23 5.20 -8.81
CA THR A 40 -8.65 6.08 -7.71
C THR A 40 -9.47 7.30 -8.18
N PRO A 41 -9.10 8.00 -9.29
CA PRO A 41 -9.89 9.14 -9.75
C PRO A 41 -11.27 8.78 -10.29
N MET A 42 -11.52 7.52 -10.65
CA MET A 42 -12.77 7.06 -11.28
C MET A 42 -13.66 6.22 -10.35
N LEU A 43 -13.37 6.14 -9.06
CA LEU A 43 -14.14 5.33 -8.12
C LEU A 43 -15.62 5.69 -8.11
N THR A 44 -15.98 6.98 -8.17
CA THR A 44 -17.37 7.42 -8.29
C THR A 44 -18.00 7.01 -9.63
N ASP A 45 -17.24 7.01 -10.72
CA ASP A 45 -17.75 6.57 -12.02
C ASP A 45 -18.03 5.06 -11.98
N ILE A 46 -17.22 4.28 -11.27
CA ILE A 46 -17.45 2.85 -11.00
C ILE A 46 -18.74 2.66 -10.17
N ALA A 47 -18.91 3.43 -9.08
CA ALA A 47 -20.11 3.37 -8.25
C ALA A 47 -21.38 3.64 -9.08
N ARG A 48 -21.36 4.69 -9.88
CA ARG A 48 -22.47 5.07 -10.77
C ARG A 48 -22.76 4.01 -11.84
N TYR A 49 -21.71 3.43 -12.42
CA TYR A 49 -21.87 2.38 -13.43
C TYR A 49 -22.58 1.14 -12.90
N PHE A 50 -22.27 0.74 -11.66
CA PHE A 50 -22.92 -0.39 -11.01
C PHE A 50 -24.18 -0.03 -10.21
N GLY A 51 -24.52 1.25 -10.10
CA GLY A 51 -25.69 1.72 -9.35
C GLY A 51 -25.60 1.50 -7.85
N VAL A 52 -24.37 1.55 -7.29
CA VAL A 52 -24.11 1.41 -5.86
C VAL A 52 -23.80 2.78 -5.21
N PRO A 53 -24.03 2.94 -3.89
CA PRO A 53 -23.62 4.15 -3.16
C PRO A 53 -22.11 4.40 -3.22
N ASP A 54 -21.71 5.68 -3.21
CA ASP A 54 -20.29 6.09 -3.20
C ASP A 54 -19.52 5.52 -1.99
N ALA A 55 -20.20 5.29 -0.86
CA ALA A 55 -19.61 4.65 0.31
C ALA A 55 -19.11 3.22 0.03
N ASP A 56 -19.74 2.51 -0.92
CA ASP A 56 -19.43 1.11 -1.19
C ASP A 56 -18.13 0.92 -1.98
N VAL A 57 -17.59 1.95 -2.65
CA VAL A 57 -16.28 1.84 -3.30
C VAL A 57 -15.12 1.66 -2.31
N ASN A 58 -15.33 1.99 -1.03
CA ASN A 58 -14.35 1.69 0.02
C ASN A 58 -14.07 0.19 0.16
N TRP A 59 -15.03 -0.67 -0.22
CA TRP A 59 -14.85 -2.13 -0.22
C TRP A 59 -13.86 -2.60 -1.30
N LEU A 60 -13.75 -1.86 -2.41
CA LEU A 60 -12.77 -2.14 -3.45
C LEU A 60 -11.35 -2.01 -2.87
N GLU A 61 -11.06 -0.86 -2.28
CA GLU A 61 -9.77 -0.59 -1.63
C GLU A 61 -9.53 -1.55 -0.45
N GLY A 62 -10.52 -1.71 0.42
CA GLY A 62 -10.44 -2.60 1.58
C GLY A 62 -10.20 -4.06 1.19
N GLY A 63 -10.92 -4.57 0.20
CA GLY A 63 -10.77 -5.94 -0.32
C GLY A 63 -9.40 -6.19 -0.94
N GLN A 64 -8.91 -5.24 -1.75
CA GLN A 64 -7.60 -5.34 -2.37
C GLN A 64 -6.47 -5.32 -1.32
N MET A 65 -6.54 -4.40 -0.35
CA MET A 65 -5.55 -4.31 0.72
C MET A 65 -5.57 -5.54 1.63
N MET A 66 -6.75 -6.10 1.89
CA MET A 66 -6.86 -7.33 2.68
C MET A 66 -6.27 -8.53 1.93
N ALA A 67 -6.56 -8.68 0.64
CA ALA A 67 -5.94 -9.70 -0.19
C ALA A 67 -4.40 -9.56 -0.17
N ALA A 68 -3.89 -8.34 -0.37
CA ALA A 68 -2.46 -8.05 -0.33
C ALA A 68 -1.83 -8.41 1.02
N ALA A 69 -2.47 -8.07 2.14
CA ALA A 69 -1.97 -8.38 3.49
C ALA A 69 -1.74 -9.88 3.72
N LEU A 70 -2.59 -10.73 3.14
CA LEU A 70 -2.48 -12.19 3.21
C LEU A 70 -1.45 -12.75 2.23
N ILE A 71 -1.38 -12.17 1.03
CA ILE A 71 -0.59 -12.68 -0.08
C ILE A 71 0.89 -12.33 0.07
N ILE A 72 1.22 -11.14 0.58
CA ILE A 72 2.60 -10.67 0.69
C ILE A 72 3.50 -11.66 1.45
N PRO A 73 3.20 -12.06 2.70
CA PRO A 73 4.06 -12.98 3.44
C PRO A 73 4.07 -14.38 2.83
N ALA A 74 2.92 -14.86 2.33
CA ALA A 74 2.81 -16.18 1.71
C ALA A 74 3.66 -16.28 0.43
N PHE A 75 3.59 -15.28 -0.46
CA PHE A 75 4.32 -15.29 -1.72
C PHE A 75 5.81 -15.00 -1.55
N ALA A 76 6.20 -14.18 -0.57
CA ALA A 76 7.60 -14.00 -0.22
C ALA A 76 8.22 -15.35 0.18
N LYS A 77 7.58 -16.09 1.10
CA LYS A 77 8.04 -17.40 1.56
C LYS A 77 8.06 -18.45 0.44
N LEU A 78 7.00 -18.52 -0.37
CA LEU A 78 6.94 -19.44 -1.52
C LEU A 78 7.99 -19.07 -2.57
N GLY A 79 8.30 -17.79 -2.75
CA GLY A 79 9.36 -17.33 -3.64
C GLY A 79 10.72 -17.89 -3.27
N ASP A 80 11.05 -17.89 -1.98
CA ASP A 80 12.28 -18.49 -1.46
C ASP A 80 12.33 -20.02 -1.68
N MET A 81 11.18 -20.70 -1.56
CA MET A 81 11.08 -22.16 -1.64
C MET A 81 11.05 -22.71 -3.07
N ILE A 82 10.26 -22.11 -3.96
CA ILE A 82 9.97 -22.66 -5.30
C ILE A 82 10.44 -21.77 -6.46
N GLY A 83 10.93 -20.58 -6.14
CA GLY A 83 11.52 -19.62 -7.09
C GLY A 83 10.75 -18.31 -7.22
N HIS A 84 11.48 -17.22 -7.14
CA HIS A 84 10.92 -15.86 -7.19
C HIS A 84 10.27 -15.54 -8.55
N ARG A 85 10.89 -15.98 -9.66
CA ARG A 85 10.31 -15.80 -11.00
C ARG A 85 8.99 -16.57 -11.15
N LYS A 86 8.91 -17.80 -10.65
CA LYS A 86 7.67 -18.58 -10.71
C LYS A 86 6.55 -17.89 -9.95
N MET A 87 6.85 -17.39 -8.74
CA MET A 87 5.87 -16.66 -7.95
C MET A 87 5.47 -15.33 -8.59
N LEU A 88 6.42 -14.62 -9.23
CA LEU A 88 6.15 -13.42 -10.00
C LEU A 88 5.22 -13.71 -11.19
N LEU A 89 5.44 -14.79 -11.93
CA LEU A 89 4.56 -15.22 -13.02
C LEU A 89 3.17 -15.61 -12.54
N ILE A 90 3.07 -16.35 -11.43
CA ILE A 90 1.78 -16.75 -10.85
C ILE A 90 0.99 -15.52 -10.40
N SER A 91 1.62 -14.61 -9.65
CA SER A 91 0.96 -13.37 -9.20
C SER A 91 0.52 -12.49 -10.38
N THR A 92 1.38 -12.36 -11.41
CA THR A 92 1.03 -11.59 -12.62
C THR A 92 -0.08 -12.24 -13.42
N ALA A 93 -0.11 -13.58 -13.52
CA ALA A 93 -1.21 -14.30 -14.18
C ALA A 93 -2.55 -14.08 -13.45
N VAL A 94 -2.57 -14.16 -12.11
CA VAL A 94 -3.78 -13.87 -11.32
C VAL A 94 -4.20 -12.42 -11.50
N THR A 95 -3.26 -11.47 -11.44
CA THR A 95 -3.54 -10.05 -11.68
C THR A 95 -4.09 -9.80 -13.10
N ALA A 96 -3.55 -10.48 -14.12
CA ALA A 96 -4.03 -10.35 -15.50
C ALA A 96 -5.46 -10.88 -15.65
N LEU A 97 -5.75 -12.08 -15.12
CA LEU A 97 -7.10 -12.65 -15.13
C LEU A 97 -8.10 -11.76 -14.39
N ALA A 98 -7.71 -11.24 -13.23
CA ALA A 98 -8.50 -10.29 -12.46
C ALA A 98 -8.76 -9.00 -13.24
N SER A 99 -7.72 -8.43 -13.86
CA SER A 99 -7.83 -7.21 -14.67
C SER A 99 -8.73 -7.39 -15.91
N ILE A 100 -8.74 -8.59 -16.52
CA ILE A 100 -9.65 -8.95 -17.62
C ILE A 100 -11.08 -9.11 -17.09
N ALA A 101 -11.25 -9.69 -15.90
CA ALA A 101 -12.56 -9.94 -15.31
C ALA A 101 -13.29 -8.63 -14.93
N MET A 102 -12.56 -7.57 -14.60
CA MET A 102 -13.14 -6.28 -14.18
C MET A 102 -14.05 -5.64 -15.26
N PRO A 103 -13.61 -5.40 -16.50
CA PRO A 103 -14.48 -4.85 -17.55
C PRO A 103 -15.60 -5.81 -17.98
N LEU A 104 -15.50 -7.09 -17.67
CA LEU A 104 -16.50 -8.11 -17.97
C LEU A 104 -17.49 -8.34 -16.81
N ALA A 105 -17.29 -7.70 -15.65
CA ALA A 105 -18.14 -7.90 -14.49
C ALA A 105 -19.55 -7.35 -14.71
N GLY A 106 -20.55 -8.23 -14.64
CA GLY A 106 -21.96 -7.87 -14.82
C GLY A 106 -22.61 -7.22 -13.58
N ASN A 107 -21.92 -7.21 -12.44
CA ASN A 107 -22.39 -6.59 -11.20
C ASN A 107 -21.22 -6.19 -10.30
N PHE A 108 -21.51 -5.35 -9.29
CA PHE A 108 -20.52 -4.82 -8.36
C PHE A 108 -19.76 -5.91 -7.58
N TRP A 109 -20.42 -6.99 -7.19
CA TRP A 109 -19.79 -8.05 -6.38
C TRP A 109 -18.74 -8.84 -7.16
N LEU A 110 -19.02 -9.16 -8.42
CA LEU A 110 -18.02 -9.78 -9.32
C LEU A 110 -16.85 -8.83 -9.58
N PHE A 111 -17.14 -7.53 -9.74
CA PHE A 111 -16.12 -6.51 -9.88
C PHE A 111 -15.26 -6.40 -8.61
N LEU A 112 -15.86 -6.42 -7.42
CA LEU A 112 -15.17 -6.39 -6.12
C LEU A 112 -14.23 -7.60 -5.96
N VAL A 113 -14.68 -8.80 -6.31
CA VAL A 113 -13.84 -10.01 -6.26
C VAL A 113 -12.66 -9.88 -7.23
N ALA A 114 -12.92 -9.46 -8.46
CA ALA A 114 -11.86 -9.23 -9.45
C ALA A 114 -10.87 -8.15 -8.97
N TRP A 115 -11.37 -7.03 -8.46
CA TRP A 115 -10.55 -5.96 -7.88
C TRP A 115 -9.68 -6.45 -6.72
N SER A 116 -10.25 -7.23 -5.81
CA SER A 116 -9.51 -7.79 -4.68
C SER A 116 -8.40 -8.74 -5.13
N LEU A 117 -8.67 -9.59 -6.13
CA LEU A 117 -7.68 -10.49 -6.72
C LEU A 117 -6.61 -9.73 -7.53
N GLN A 118 -6.95 -8.58 -8.11
CA GLN A 118 -5.95 -7.73 -8.74
C GLN A 118 -4.85 -7.32 -7.76
N GLY A 119 -5.14 -7.22 -6.45
CA GLY A 119 -4.19 -6.93 -5.37
C GLY A 119 -2.96 -7.86 -5.30
N PHE A 120 -2.93 -8.97 -6.07
CA PHE A 120 -1.75 -9.81 -6.23
C PHE A 120 -0.54 -9.07 -6.83
N TYR A 121 -0.72 -7.93 -7.51
CA TYR A 121 0.39 -7.13 -8.02
C TYR A 121 1.28 -6.55 -6.91
N ILE A 122 0.75 -6.37 -5.70
CA ILE A 122 1.47 -5.74 -4.57
C ILE A 122 2.69 -6.56 -4.13
N VAL A 123 2.73 -7.87 -4.46
CA VAL A 123 3.90 -8.72 -4.15
C VAL A 123 5.05 -8.59 -5.15
N TRP A 124 4.88 -7.88 -6.28
CA TRP A 124 5.91 -7.84 -7.33
C TRP A 124 7.22 -7.24 -6.83
N LEU A 125 7.19 -6.06 -6.25
CA LEU A 125 8.39 -5.39 -5.73
C LEU A 125 9.18 -6.22 -4.70
N PRO A 126 8.56 -6.86 -3.69
CA PRO A 126 9.25 -7.81 -2.82
C PRO A 126 9.90 -8.98 -3.55
N LEU A 127 9.19 -9.61 -4.49
CA LEU A 127 9.72 -10.74 -5.26
C LEU A 127 10.86 -10.33 -6.19
N GLU A 128 10.78 -9.17 -6.82
CA GLU A 128 11.79 -8.61 -7.69
C GLU A 128 13.08 -8.28 -6.94
N THR A 129 12.95 -7.63 -5.79
CA THR A 129 14.11 -7.30 -4.96
C THR A 129 14.81 -8.55 -4.44
N ALA A 130 14.07 -9.58 -4.06
CA ALA A 130 14.61 -10.87 -3.66
C ALA A 130 15.29 -11.60 -4.84
N LEU A 131 14.69 -11.58 -6.04
CA LEU A 131 15.29 -12.14 -7.26
C LEU A 131 16.61 -11.46 -7.61
N ILE A 132 16.66 -10.13 -7.55
CA ILE A 132 17.87 -9.34 -7.84
C ILE A 132 18.94 -9.67 -6.79
N TYR A 133 18.59 -9.70 -5.51
CA TYR A 133 19.53 -10.02 -4.43
C TYR A 133 20.17 -11.41 -4.63
N SER A 134 19.35 -12.42 -4.87
CA SER A 134 19.83 -13.79 -5.11
C SER A 134 20.77 -13.85 -6.31
N ARG A 135 20.47 -13.18 -7.41
CA ARG A 135 21.30 -13.15 -8.60
C ARG A 135 22.58 -12.31 -8.43
N ALA A 136 22.53 -11.29 -7.60
CA ALA A 136 23.67 -10.43 -7.31
C ALA A 136 24.71 -11.09 -6.38
N ARG A 137 24.37 -12.19 -5.70
CA ARG A 137 25.30 -12.92 -4.81
C ARG A 137 26.59 -13.29 -5.50
N SER A 138 26.52 -13.72 -6.76
CA SER A 138 27.70 -14.11 -7.56
C SER A 138 28.63 -12.94 -7.92
N THR A 139 28.20 -11.70 -7.74
CA THR A 139 28.96 -10.49 -8.12
C THR A 139 29.86 -9.93 -7.01
N GLY A 140 29.77 -10.47 -5.79
CA GLY A 140 30.49 -9.99 -4.62
C GLY A 140 29.93 -8.74 -3.94
N HIS A 141 28.94 -8.06 -4.57
CA HIS A 141 28.31 -6.83 -4.04
C HIS A 141 26.77 -6.87 -4.04
N PRO A 142 26.14 -7.94 -3.50
CA PRO A 142 24.68 -8.14 -3.63
C PRO A 142 23.87 -6.99 -3.03
N ALA A 143 24.22 -6.53 -1.83
CA ALA A 143 23.46 -5.48 -1.14
C ALA A 143 23.51 -4.12 -1.89
N ALA A 144 24.65 -3.73 -2.41
CA ALA A 144 24.81 -2.47 -3.14
C ALA A 144 24.05 -2.48 -4.47
N LEU A 145 24.10 -3.59 -5.21
CA LEU A 145 23.38 -3.77 -6.47
C LEU A 145 21.88 -3.80 -6.26
N THR A 146 21.40 -4.54 -5.25
CA THR A 146 19.98 -4.60 -4.91
C THR A 146 19.44 -3.25 -4.48
N ARG A 147 20.15 -2.50 -3.64
CA ARG A 147 19.75 -1.15 -3.23
C ARG A 147 19.60 -0.21 -4.43
N ARG A 148 20.55 -0.25 -5.36
CA ARG A 148 20.51 0.57 -6.57
C ARG A 148 19.37 0.16 -7.50
N ALA A 149 19.13 -1.13 -7.68
CA ALA A 149 18.03 -1.65 -8.47
C ALA A 149 16.68 -1.28 -7.84
N ALA A 150 16.52 -1.50 -6.53
CA ALA A 150 15.31 -1.12 -5.81
C ALA A 150 14.96 0.36 -5.96
N GLY A 151 15.97 1.25 -5.96
CA GLY A 151 15.75 2.68 -6.24
C GLY A 151 15.18 2.94 -7.65
N LEU A 152 15.66 2.20 -8.66
CA LEU A 152 15.12 2.31 -10.03
C LEU A 152 13.71 1.72 -10.15
N LEU A 153 13.44 0.60 -9.49
CA LEU A 153 12.13 -0.06 -9.47
C LEU A 153 11.08 0.84 -8.81
N VAL A 154 11.39 1.38 -7.63
CA VAL A 154 10.48 2.32 -6.93
C VAL A 154 10.29 3.60 -7.75
N GLY A 155 11.34 4.13 -8.38
CA GLY A 155 11.21 5.28 -9.28
C GLY A 155 10.28 5.01 -10.48
N ALA A 156 10.32 3.81 -11.04
CA ALA A 156 9.43 3.39 -12.12
C ALA A 156 7.98 3.25 -11.61
N LEU A 157 7.80 2.60 -10.46
CA LEU A 157 6.49 2.46 -9.80
C LEU A 157 5.85 3.83 -9.58
N GLU A 158 6.53 4.75 -8.93
CA GLU A 158 6.00 6.10 -8.62
C GLU A 158 5.70 6.89 -9.91
N THR A 159 6.54 6.75 -10.94
CA THR A 159 6.28 7.35 -12.25
C THR A 159 4.99 6.80 -12.85
N GLY A 160 4.80 5.48 -12.79
CA GLY A 160 3.58 4.81 -13.23
C GLY A 160 2.34 5.31 -12.49
N VAL A 161 2.42 5.43 -11.15
CA VAL A 161 1.32 5.92 -10.29
C VAL A 161 0.92 7.34 -10.69
N ILE A 162 1.91 8.26 -10.81
CA ILE A 162 1.65 9.67 -11.15
C ILE A 162 0.98 9.79 -12.52
N VAL A 163 1.57 9.14 -13.54
CA VAL A 163 1.05 9.19 -14.91
C VAL A 163 -0.35 8.61 -14.98
N ALA A 164 -0.57 7.47 -14.34
CA ALA A 164 -1.86 6.80 -14.34
C ALA A 164 -2.94 7.57 -13.57
N ALA A 165 -2.61 8.15 -12.42
CA ALA A 165 -3.53 8.99 -11.65
C ALA A 165 -3.96 10.24 -12.43
N LEU A 166 -3.02 10.88 -13.13
CA LEU A 166 -3.33 12.04 -13.97
C LEU A 166 -4.15 11.67 -15.22
N ALA A 167 -3.91 10.48 -15.81
CA ALA A 167 -4.55 10.06 -17.05
C ALA A 167 -5.95 9.42 -16.82
N GLY A 168 -6.12 8.66 -15.71
CA GLY A 168 -7.28 7.79 -15.52
C GLY A 168 -8.62 8.48 -15.68
N GLY A 169 -8.88 9.53 -14.92
CA GLY A 169 -10.16 10.26 -15.01
C GLY A 169 -10.30 11.11 -16.29
N GLN A 170 -9.20 11.55 -16.91
CA GLN A 170 -9.25 12.21 -18.21
C GLN A 170 -9.73 11.24 -19.29
N LEU A 171 -9.20 10.02 -19.27
CA LEU A 171 -9.55 8.98 -20.22
C LEU A 171 -11.02 8.53 -20.05
N VAL A 172 -11.53 8.44 -18.83
CA VAL A 172 -12.97 8.14 -18.60
C VAL A 172 -13.88 9.16 -19.25
N GLY A 173 -13.52 10.45 -19.17
CA GLY A 173 -14.29 11.53 -19.77
C GLY A 173 -14.37 11.45 -21.31
N VAL A 174 -13.37 10.82 -21.95
CA VAL A 174 -13.29 10.72 -23.43
C VAL A 174 -13.77 9.38 -23.96
N LEU A 175 -13.37 8.28 -23.33
CA LEU A 175 -13.57 6.91 -23.83
C LEU A 175 -14.70 6.16 -23.13
N GLY A 176 -15.19 6.68 -22.01
CA GLY A 176 -16.14 5.98 -21.14
C GLY A 176 -15.50 4.87 -20.30
N LEU A 177 -16.12 4.60 -19.13
CA LEU A 177 -15.58 3.67 -18.13
C LEU A 177 -15.32 2.25 -18.69
N PRO A 178 -16.25 1.58 -19.41
CA PRO A 178 -16.01 0.20 -19.86
C PRO A 178 -14.78 0.04 -20.74
N THR A 179 -14.51 1.02 -21.61
CA THR A 179 -13.33 1.01 -22.49
C THR A 179 -12.05 1.23 -21.70
N VAL A 180 -12.09 2.16 -20.75
CA VAL A 180 -10.92 2.56 -19.95
C VAL A 180 -10.46 1.43 -19.03
N LEU A 181 -11.37 0.59 -18.53
CA LEU A 181 -11.04 -0.56 -17.69
C LEU A 181 -10.18 -1.63 -18.41
N TRP A 182 -10.14 -1.65 -19.74
CA TRP A 182 -9.26 -2.55 -20.51
C TRP A 182 -7.80 -2.12 -20.53
N ILE A 183 -7.50 -0.85 -20.27
CA ILE A 183 -6.13 -0.31 -20.36
C ILE A 183 -5.18 -1.02 -19.38
N PRO A 184 -5.48 -1.10 -18.06
CA PRO A 184 -4.64 -1.85 -17.14
C PRO A 184 -4.57 -3.34 -17.47
N ALA A 185 -5.65 -3.95 -17.97
CA ALA A 185 -5.65 -5.35 -18.36
C ALA A 185 -4.63 -5.63 -19.47
N ILE A 186 -4.58 -4.80 -20.52
CA ILE A 186 -3.61 -4.90 -21.61
C ILE A 186 -2.18 -4.72 -21.07
N ALA A 187 -1.96 -3.75 -20.18
CA ALA A 187 -0.64 -3.50 -19.58
C ALA A 187 -0.16 -4.72 -18.77
N VAL A 188 -1.04 -5.35 -17.97
CA VAL A 188 -0.68 -6.53 -17.16
C VAL A 188 -0.44 -7.75 -18.03
N ILE A 189 -1.20 -7.95 -19.10
CA ILE A 189 -0.96 -9.03 -20.08
C ILE A 189 0.43 -8.85 -20.73
N ALA A 190 0.77 -7.65 -21.17
CA ALA A 190 2.10 -7.35 -21.70
C ALA A 190 3.19 -7.61 -20.66
N CYS A 191 2.95 -7.19 -19.40
CA CYS A 191 3.84 -7.43 -18.28
C CYS A 191 4.09 -8.93 -18.05
N PHE A 192 3.05 -9.78 -18.12
CA PHE A 192 3.20 -11.23 -18.01
C PHE A 192 4.16 -11.80 -19.06
N PHE A 193 4.02 -11.40 -20.33
CA PHE A 193 4.90 -11.86 -21.39
C PHE A 193 6.33 -11.32 -21.24
N ILE A 194 6.50 -10.09 -20.76
CA ILE A 194 7.82 -9.53 -20.47
C ILE A 194 8.55 -10.35 -19.39
N ILE A 195 7.84 -10.74 -18.32
CA ILE A 195 8.41 -11.61 -17.29
C ILE A 195 8.70 -13.00 -17.86
N TRP A 196 7.77 -13.54 -18.64
CA TRP A 196 7.91 -14.90 -19.22
C TRP A 196 9.16 -15.03 -20.10
N PHE A 197 9.42 -14.06 -20.97
CA PHE A 197 10.54 -14.10 -21.92
C PHE A 197 11.82 -13.42 -21.39
N GLY A 198 11.69 -12.39 -20.57
CA GLY A 198 12.82 -11.53 -20.18
C GLY A 198 13.46 -11.86 -18.84
N VAL A 199 12.72 -12.43 -17.91
CA VAL A 199 13.20 -12.71 -16.55
C VAL A 199 13.55 -14.19 -16.42
N LYS A 200 14.77 -14.47 -15.96
CA LYS A 200 15.21 -15.85 -15.67
C LYS A 200 15.12 -16.14 -14.16
N GLU A 201 14.96 -17.40 -13.80
CA GLU A 201 14.86 -17.83 -12.40
C GLU A 201 16.15 -17.57 -11.60
N SER A 202 16.01 -17.46 -10.30
CA SER A 202 17.12 -17.39 -9.35
C SER A 202 17.89 -18.72 -9.32
N PRO A 203 19.23 -18.70 -9.25
CA PRO A 203 20.03 -19.94 -9.25
C PRO A 203 19.95 -20.73 -7.95
N GLU A 204 19.55 -20.10 -6.85
CA GLU A 204 19.51 -20.70 -5.51
C GLU A 204 18.07 -20.67 -4.97
N LEU A 205 17.58 -21.86 -4.61
CA LEU A 205 16.34 -22.02 -3.85
C LEU A 205 16.71 -22.31 -2.39
N HIS A 206 16.08 -21.62 -1.46
CA HIS A 206 16.24 -21.88 -0.04
C HIS A 206 15.14 -22.84 0.39
N GLY A 207 15.53 -24.05 0.82
CA GLY A 207 14.58 -24.98 1.42
C GLY A 207 14.02 -24.39 2.72
N GLY A 208 12.73 -24.61 2.97
CA GLY A 208 12.05 -24.19 4.19
C GLY A 208 10.72 -24.94 4.33
N ARG A 209 10.08 -24.84 5.48
CA ARG A 209 8.71 -25.33 5.68
C ARG A 209 7.74 -24.18 5.51
N PHE A 210 6.67 -24.42 4.74
CA PHE A 210 5.59 -23.45 4.61
C PHE A 210 4.59 -23.66 5.73
N ASP A 211 4.40 -22.65 6.57
CA ASP A 211 3.41 -22.70 7.65
C ASP A 211 2.00 -22.44 7.11
N THR A 212 1.41 -23.49 6.57
CA THR A 212 0.02 -23.47 6.07
C THR A 212 -0.98 -23.18 7.18
N VAL A 213 -0.72 -23.66 8.40
CA VAL A 213 -1.64 -23.48 9.54
C VAL A 213 -1.66 -22.01 9.97
N GLY A 214 -0.47 -21.39 10.13
CA GLY A 214 -0.37 -19.97 10.46
C GLY A 214 -1.05 -19.09 9.40
N LEU A 215 -0.86 -19.40 8.11
CA LEU A 215 -1.53 -18.67 7.03
C LEU A 215 -3.07 -18.83 7.08
N ILE A 216 -3.58 -20.02 7.32
CA ILE A 216 -5.03 -20.25 7.45
C ILE A 216 -5.59 -19.52 8.67
N LEU A 217 -4.91 -19.57 9.80
CA LEU A 217 -5.35 -18.88 11.02
C LEU A 217 -5.41 -17.35 10.83
N VAL A 218 -4.37 -16.74 10.28
CA VAL A 218 -4.38 -15.30 10.01
C VAL A 218 -5.43 -14.92 8.96
N ALA A 219 -5.62 -15.74 7.93
CA ALA A 219 -6.64 -15.51 6.92
C ALA A 219 -8.04 -15.53 7.52
N ILE A 220 -8.38 -16.54 8.32
CA ILE A 220 -9.69 -16.63 8.97
C ILE A 220 -9.89 -15.47 9.95
N ALA A 221 -8.86 -15.10 10.72
CA ALA A 221 -8.93 -14.01 11.68
C ALA A 221 -9.17 -12.66 10.98
N LEU A 222 -8.36 -12.32 9.97
CA LEU A 222 -8.48 -11.05 9.25
C LEU A 222 -9.74 -10.98 8.38
N LEU A 223 -10.08 -12.04 7.65
CA LEU A 223 -11.31 -12.09 6.86
C LEU A 223 -12.56 -12.13 7.74
N GLY A 224 -12.51 -12.78 8.89
CA GLY A 224 -13.57 -12.74 9.88
C GLY A 224 -13.79 -11.34 10.43
N PHE A 225 -12.71 -10.66 10.84
CA PHE A 225 -12.76 -9.30 11.36
C PHE A 225 -13.31 -8.31 10.31
N THR A 226 -12.72 -8.27 9.11
CA THR A 226 -13.14 -7.35 8.04
C THR A 226 -14.49 -7.72 7.43
N GLY A 227 -14.77 -9.03 7.29
CA GLY A 227 -16.08 -9.52 6.86
C GLY A 227 -17.19 -9.16 7.86
N GLY A 228 -16.88 -9.20 9.15
CA GLY A 228 -17.80 -8.70 10.20
C GLY A 228 -18.08 -7.20 10.08
N LEU A 229 -17.06 -6.38 9.81
CA LEU A 229 -17.24 -4.95 9.51
C LEU A 229 -18.11 -4.74 8.26
N PHE A 230 -17.90 -5.58 7.23
CA PHE A 230 -18.76 -5.58 6.06
C PHE A 230 -20.22 -5.90 6.40
N LEU A 231 -20.48 -6.92 7.23
CA LEU A 231 -21.82 -7.25 7.68
C LEU A 231 -22.46 -6.10 8.50
N LEU A 232 -21.66 -5.38 9.31
CA LEU A 232 -22.13 -4.17 10.02
C LEU A 232 -22.58 -3.07 9.04
N ARG A 233 -21.90 -2.91 7.91
CA ARG A 233 -22.31 -1.98 6.86
C ARG A 233 -23.64 -2.39 6.22
N VAL A 234 -23.82 -3.70 5.95
CA VAL A 234 -25.00 -4.22 5.26
C VAL A 234 -26.22 -4.28 6.18
N TYR A 235 -26.06 -4.78 7.39
CA TYR A 235 -27.14 -5.03 8.34
C TYR A 235 -27.30 -3.95 9.41
N GLY A 236 -26.40 -2.96 9.42
CA GLY A 236 -26.39 -1.88 10.40
C GLY A 236 -25.75 -2.25 11.74
N PRO A 237 -25.46 -1.24 12.59
CA PRO A 237 -24.78 -1.42 13.87
C PRO A 237 -25.60 -2.18 14.93
N GLY A 238 -26.91 -2.35 14.72
CA GLY A 238 -27.80 -3.15 15.58
C GLY A 238 -27.69 -4.66 15.34
N SER A 239 -26.98 -5.12 14.32
CA SER A 239 -26.88 -6.55 13.98
C SER A 239 -25.94 -7.30 14.94
N GLY A 240 -26.53 -8.12 15.82
CA GLY A 240 -25.74 -9.00 16.72
C GLY A 240 -24.88 -10.00 15.98
N LEU A 241 -25.33 -10.52 14.82
CA LEU A 241 -24.56 -11.42 13.98
C LEU A 241 -23.29 -10.74 13.45
N ALA A 242 -23.41 -9.52 12.94
CA ALA A 242 -22.28 -8.78 12.40
C ALA A 242 -21.24 -8.50 13.48
N TRP A 243 -21.65 -8.09 14.67
CA TRP A 243 -20.74 -7.94 15.81
C TRP A 243 -20.13 -9.26 16.24
N ALA A 244 -20.89 -10.36 16.27
CA ALA A 244 -20.34 -11.67 16.61
C ALA A 244 -19.23 -12.09 15.64
N VAL A 245 -19.43 -11.94 14.33
CA VAL A 245 -18.41 -12.26 13.31
C VAL A 245 -17.17 -11.39 13.47
N THR A 246 -17.36 -10.07 13.68
CA THR A 246 -16.25 -9.12 13.92
C THR A 246 -15.43 -9.51 15.14
N LEU A 247 -16.09 -9.77 16.27
CA LEU A 247 -15.41 -10.12 17.52
C LEU A 247 -14.76 -11.50 17.44
N ILE A 248 -15.38 -12.50 16.80
CA ILE A 248 -14.77 -13.80 16.56
C ILE A 248 -13.50 -13.64 15.73
N GLY A 249 -13.53 -12.86 14.64
CA GLY A 249 -12.35 -12.57 13.84
C GLY A 249 -11.22 -11.96 14.68
N LEU A 250 -11.54 -10.99 15.53
CA LEU A 250 -10.57 -10.38 16.45
C LEU A 250 -10.02 -11.38 17.48
N VAL A 251 -10.87 -12.21 18.07
CA VAL A 251 -10.47 -13.25 19.05
C VAL A 251 -9.57 -14.30 18.40
N LEU A 252 -9.80 -14.64 17.13
CA LEU A 252 -8.98 -15.59 16.38
C LEU A 252 -7.55 -15.10 16.10
N MET A 253 -7.25 -13.81 16.30
CA MET A 253 -5.86 -13.32 16.28
C MET A 253 -5.04 -13.94 17.43
N TRP A 254 -5.67 -14.27 18.56
CA TRP A 254 -4.95 -14.87 19.69
C TRP A 254 -4.39 -16.28 19.37
N PRO A 255 -5.18 -17.28 18.90
CA PRO A 255 -4.63 -18.57 18.51
C PRO A 255 -3.63 -18.47 17.34
N PHE A 256 -3.79 -17.52 16.41
CA PHE A 256 -2.78 -17.21 15.40
C PHE A 256 -1.45 -16.81 16.04
N ILE A 257 -1.46 -15.80 16.92
CA ILE A 257 -0.25 -15.35 17.63
C ILE A 257 0.37 -16.50 18.44
N ALA A 258 -0.44 -17.27 19.16
CA ALA A 258 0.03 -18.41 19.96
C ALA A 258 0.66 -19.52 19.10
N TRP A 259 0.17 -19.71 17.87
CA TRP A 259 0.74 -20.65 16.91
C TRP A 259 2.08 -20.16 16.37
N GLU A 260 2.13 -18.92 15.84
CA GLU A 260 3.34 -18.31 15.26
C GLU A 260 4.51 -18.26 16.27
N LEU A 261 4.22 -17.98 17.55
CA LEU A 261 5.23 -18.00 18.62
C LEU A 261 5.90 -19.36 18.84
N ARG A 262 5.28 -20.45 18.37
CA ARG A 262 5.80 -21.82 18.51
C ARG A 262 6.55 -22.30 17.27
N GLN A 263 6.43 -21.57 16.15
CA GLN A 263 7.08 -21.96 14.90
C GLN A 263 8.54 -21.47 14.85
N ASP A 264 9.43 -22.33 14.32
CA ASP A 264 10.81 -21.95 14.03
C ASP A 264 10.89 -21.09 12.74
N ASP A 265 9.94 -21.30 11.83
CA ASP A 265 9.89 -20.65 10.51
C ASP A 265 8.49 -20.11 10.21
N PRO A 266 8.03 -19.10 11.00
CA PRO A 266 6.67 -18.56 10.93
C PRO A 266 6.39 -17.82 9.62
N VAL A 267 5.10 -17.72 9.22
CA VAL A 267 4.68 -16.86 8.11
C VAL A 267 4.82 -15.38 8.48
N VAL A 268 4.48 -15.05 9.73
CA VAL A 268 4.62 -13.70 10.30
C VAL A 268 5.37 -13.81 11.62
N ASP A 269 6.58 -13.30 11.71
CA ASP A 269 7.33 -13.32 12.96
C ASP A 269 6.76 -12.30 13.96
N VAL A 270 5.78 -12.73 14.74
CA VAL A 270 5.08 -11.90 15.74
C VAL A 270 6.00 -11.43 16.87
N ARG A 271 7.18 -12.08 17.08
CA ARG A 271 8.17 -11.65 18.07
C ARG A 271 8.74 -10.27 17.73
N MET A 272 8.74 -9.87 16.46
CA MET A 272 9.18 -8.54 16.03
C MET A 272 8.33 -7.41 16.59
N PHE A 273 7.05 -7.65 16.88
CA PHE A 273 6.16 -6.64 17.49
C PHE A 273 6.47 -6.36 18.96
N THR A 274 7.25 -7.22 19.62
CA THR A 274 7.71 -6.98 20.99
C THR A 274 9.07 -6.29 21.06
N ASN A 275 9.76 -6.14 19.92
CA ASN A 275 11.06 -5.46 19.88
C ASN A 275 10.88 -3.93 20.07
N PRO A 276 11.51 -3.32 21.08
CA PRO A 276 11.38 -1.88 21.37
C PRO A 276 11.75 -0.96 20.21
N ALA A 277 12.63 -1.40 19.30
CA ALA A 277 13.03 -0.61 18.14
C ALA A 277 12.07 -0.77 16.93
N LEU A 278 11.30 -1.86 16.85
CA LEU A 278 10.46 -2.19 15.72
C LEU A 278 8.97 -1.87 15.94
N TRP A 279 8.43 -2.09 17.15
CA TRP A 279 7.00 -1.88 17.39
C TRP A 279 6.49 -0.47 17.05
N PRO A 280 7.25 0.64 17.32
CA PRO A 280 6.75 1.95 16.96
C PRO A 280 6.75 2.18 15.45
N VAL A 281 7.68 1.54 14.72
CA VAL A 281 7.74 1.59 13.26
C VAL A 281 6.54 0.86 12.66
N PHE A 282 6.21 -0.34 13.17
CA PHE A 282 5.04 -1.10 12.73
C PHE A 282 3.73 -0.40 13.08
N LEU A 283 3.62 0.15 14.30
CA LEU A 283 2.46 0.94 14.69
C LEU A 283 2.29 2.15 13.75
N THR A 284 3.37 2.88 13.48
CA THR A 284 3.34 4.00 12.54
C THR A 284 2.94 3.55 11.14
N ALA A 285 3.42 2.39 10.67
CA ALA A 285 3.04 1.84 9.37
C ALA A 285 1.54 1.50 9.31
N GLY A 286 0.99 0.89 10.36
CA GLY A 286 -0.46 0.62 10.46
C GLY A 286 -1.29 1.90 10.47
N LEU A 287 -0.91 2.88 11.28
CA LEU A 287 -1.59 4.18 11.35
C LEU A 287 -1.44 4.98 10.04
N PHE A 288 -0.30 4.86 9.36
CA PHE A 288 -0.12 5.38 8.00
C PHE A 288 -1.08 4.72 7.01
N GLY A 289 -1.27 3.39 7.12
CA GLY A 289 -2.28 2.68 6.33
C GLY A 289 -3.67 3.27 6.54
N VAL A 290 -4.06 3.53 7.78
CA VAL A 290 -5.34 4.16 8.12
C VAL A 290 -5.46 5.54 7.49
N SER A 291 -4.49 6.42 7.73
CA SER A 291 -4.58 7.84 7.36
C SER A 291 -4.38 8.10 5.86
N VAL A 292 -3.55 7.31 5.19
CA VAL A 292 -3.16 7.57 3.80
C VAL A 292 -3.85 6.63 2.81
N LEU A 293 -3.78 5.31 3.06
CA LEU A 293 -4.40 4.35 2.15
C LEU A 293 -5.93 4.34 2.30
N GLY A 294 -6.45 4.36 3.54
CA GLY A 294 -7.88 4.37 3.78
C GLY A 294 -8.60 5.64 3.30
N ALA A 295 -7.88 6.77 3.21
CA ALA A 295 -8.46 8.05 2.78
C ALA A 295 -8.62 8.21 1.27
N GLN A 296 -8.06 7.34 0.43
CA GLN A 296 -8.04 7.52 -1.02
C GLN A 296 -9.45 7.50 -1.64
N ALA A 297 -10.25 6.50 -1.29
CA ALA A 297 -11.63 6.41 -1.77
C ALA A 297 -12.51 7.57 -1.25
N PRO A 298 -12.51 7.90 0.05
CA PRO A 298 -13.22 9.09 0.55
C PRO A 298 -12.83 10.40 -0.13
N LEU A 299 -11.55 10.62 -0.40
CA LEU A 299 -11.09 11.82 -1.12
C LEU A 299 -11.66 11.90 -2.54
N SER A 300 -11.62 10.79 -3.27
CA SER A 300 -12.14 10.70 -4.63
C SER A 300 -13.66 10.95 -4.66
N THR A 301 -14.42 10.31 -3.79
CA THR A 301 -15.88 10.45 -3.74
C THR A 301 -16.31 11.84 -3.24
N PHE A 302 -15.60 12.43 -2.25
CA PHE A 302 -15.85 13.80 -1.81
C PHE A 302 -15.65 14.82 -2.95
N ALA A 303 -14.57 14.68 -3.72
CA ALA A 303 -14.30 15.56 -4.85
C ALA A 303 -15.42 15.52 -5.91
N ARG A 304 -16.05 14.36 -6.09
CA ARG A 304 -17.10 14.11 -7.08
C ARG A 304 -18.51 14.47 -6.59
N THR A 305 -18.71 14.65 -5.27
CA THR A 305 -20.01 15.01 -4.70
C THR A 305 -20.43 16.39 -5.17
N ASP A 306 -21.67 16.51 -5.66
CA ASP A 306 -22.24 17.75 -6.21
C ASP A 306 -22.74 18.68 -5.09
N PRO A 307 -22.10 19.84 -4.87
CA PRO A 307 -22.51 20.79 -3.83
C PRO A 307 -23.89 21.43 -4.08
N ALA A 308 -24.39 21.44 -5.33
CA ALA A 308 -25.72 21.96 -5.62
C ALA A 308 -26.82 21.02 -5.11
N VAL A 309 -26.55 19.72 -5.02
CA VAL A 309 -27.51 18.70 -4.56
C VAL A 309 -27.34 18.40 -3.08
N TYR A 310 -26.07 18.22 -2.64
CA TYR A 310 -25.77 17.72 -1.29
C TYR A 310 -25.30 18.80 -0.31
N HIS A 311 -25.09 20.04 -0.75
CA HIS A 311 -24.60 21.19 0.03
C HIS A 311 -23.16 21.03 0.55
N TYR A 312 -22.39 20.06 0.04
CA TYR A 312 -20.97 19.84 0.29
C TYR A 312 -20.35 19.12 -0.91
N GLY A 313 -19.01 18.99 -0.91
CA GLY A 313 -18.25 18.41 -2.03
C GLY A 313 -17.76 19.48 -3.01
N LEU A 314 -17.05 19.05 -4.04
CA LEU A 314 -16.42 19.96 -5.01
C LEU A 314 -17.14 19.99 -6.38
N GLY A 315 -18.06 19.05 -6.65
CA GLY A 315 -18.66 18.90 -7.97
C GLY A 315 -17.65 18.65 -9.08
N ALA A 316 -16.48 18.11 -8.74
CA ALA A 316 -15.39 17.93 -9.67
C ALA A 316 -15.70 16.89 -10.75
N SER A 317 -15.26 17.13 -11.98
CA SER A 317 -15.27 16.11 -13.03
C SER A 317 -14.23 15.01 -12.73
N SER A 318 -14.32 13.86 -13.41
CA SER A 318 -13.31 12.78 -13.32
C SER A 318 -11.91 13.33 -13.62
N GLY A 319 -11.77 14.22 -14.62
CA GLY A 319 -10.51 14.88 -14.96
C GLY A 319 -9.98 15.80 -13.87
N MET A 320 -10.82 16.58 -13.19
CA MET A 320 -10.41 17.41 -12.05
C MET A 320 -10.01 16.55 -10.86
N THR A 321 -10.73 15.47 -10.61
CA THR A 321 -10.37 14.48 -9.56
C THR A 321 -9.01 13.85 -9.87
N SER A 322 -8.71 13.54 -11.14
CA SER A 322 -7.38 13.08 -11.57
C SER A 322 -6.28 14.08 -11.24
N ILE A 323 -6.52 15.37 -11.43
CA ILE A 323 -5.55 16.42 -11.07
C ILE A 323 -5.32 16.41 -9.56
N LEU A 324 -6.38 16.36 -8.75
CA LEU A 324 -6.29 16.35 -7.30
C LEU A 324 -5.47 15.15 -6.79
N ILE A 325 -5.81 13.94 -7.24
CA ILE A 325 -5.11 12.70 -6.87
C ILE A 325 -3.69 12.69 -7.42
N GLY A 326 -3.51 13.09 -8.69
CA GLY A 326 -2.19 13.13 -9.34
C GLY A 326 -1.22 14.10 -8.66
N VAL A 327 -1.69 15.29 -8.24
CA VAL A 327 -0.88 16.24 -7.47
C VAL A 327 -0.55 15.68 -6.09
N TYR A 328 -1.49 15.02 -5.42
CA TYR A 328 -1.22 14.35 -4.15
C TYR A 328 -0.09 13.31 -4.28
N VAL A 329 -0.16 12.44 -5.29
CA VAL A 329 0.87 11.41 -5.55
C VAL A 329 2.20 12.05 -5.96
N LEU A 330 2.17 13.12 -6.76
CA LEU A 330 3.38 13.88 -7.10
C LEU A 330 4.05 14.46 -5.85
N MET A 331 3.26 15.03 -4.92
CA MET A 331 3.79 15.55 -3.65
C MET A 331 4.30 14.44 -2.74
N LEU A 332 3.73 13.25 -2.82
CA LEU A 332 4.25 12.05 -2.15
C LEU A 332 5.65 11.71 -2.69
N ALA A 333 5.85 11.70 -4.01
CA ALA A 333 7.17 11.50 -4.61
C ALA A 333 8.16 12.62 -4.19
N VAL A 334 7.73 13.86 -4.16
CA VAL A 334 8.53 15.01 -3.68
C VAL A 334 8.95 14.80 -2.22
N GLY A 335 8.03 14.42 -1.35
CA GLY A 335 8.32 14.15 0.07
C GLY A 335 9.34 13.03 0.27
N ALA A 336 9.22 11.94 -0.50
CA ALA A 336 10.17 10.84 -0.50
C ALA A 336 11.57 11.28 -0.94
N LEU A 337 11.68 12.11 -1.99
CA LEU A 337 12.95 12.64 -2.49
C LEU A 337 13.58 13.71 -1.57
N LEU A 338 12.77 14.47 -0.86
CA LEU A 338 13.25 15.49 0.09
C LEU A 338 13.79 14.88 1.38
N LEU A 339 13.29 13.72 1.80
CA LEU A 339 13.66 13.09 3.08
C LEU A 339 15.18 12.92 3.24
N PRO A 340 15.94 12.37 2.26
CA PRO A 340 17.39 12.23 2.38
C PRO A 340 18.13 13.57 2.50
N LEU A 341 17.57 14.67 1.94
CA LEU A 341 18.14 16.02 2.06
C LEU A 341 17.86 16.59 3.46
N VAL A 342 16.64 16.43 3.96
CA VAL A 342 16.21 16.89 5.28
C VAL A 342 17.00 16.18 6.38
N THR A 343 17.21 14.87 6.25
CA THR A 343 17.96 14.06 7.25
C THR A 343 19.46 14.35 7.29
N LYS A 344 20.01 15.13 6.34
CA LYS A 344 21.38 15.67 6.44
C LYS A 344 21.48 16.81 7.45
N VAL A 345 20.38 17.51 7.73
CA VAL A 345 20.35 18.72 8.57
C VAL A 345 19.73 18.42 9.93
N ILE A 346 18.67 17.59 9.96
CA ILE A 346 17.96 17.22 11.19
C ILE A 346 17.99 15.70 11.40
N ALA A 347 17.91 15.28 12.65
CA ALA A 347 17.91 13.86 12.99
C ALA A 347 16.75 13.13 12.28
N PRO A 348 16.98 11.91 11.72
CA PRO A 348 15.95 11.16 10.99
C PRO A 348 14.65 10.98 11.78
N ARG A 349 14.74 10.72 13.09
CA ARG A 349 13.58 10.64 13.98
C ARG A 349 12.73 11.91 13.97
N VAL A 350 13.37 13.09 14.05
CA VAL A 350 12.67 14.38 14.03
C VAL A 350 12.03 14.64 12.68
N ALA A 351 12.72 14.27 11.59
CA ALA A 351 12.18 14.35 10.24
C ALA A 351 10.90 13.52 10.08
N LEU A 352 10.86 12.29 10.63
CA LEU A 352 9.68 11.42 10.58
C LEU A 352 8.52 11.91 11.45
N ILE A 353 8.82 12.45 12.64
CA ILE A 353 7.80 13.10 13.48
C ILE A 353 7.20 14.28 12.73
N GLY A 354 8.03 15.13 12.10
CA GLY A 354 7.58 16.25 11.27
C GLY A 354 6.74 15.80 10.08
N ALA A 355 7.15 14.72 9.41
CA ALA A 355 6.40 14.13 8.30
C ALA A 355 5.00 13.65 8.73
N SER A 356 4.91 12.92 9.86
CA SER A 356 3.63 12.49 10.43
C SER A 356 2.76 13.68 10.86
N ALA A 357 3.37 14.72 11.42
CA ALA A 357 2.67 15.97 11.78
C ALA A 357 2.14 16.69 10.53
N MET A 358 2.87 16.70 9.40
CA MET A 358 2.37 17.24 8.13
C MET A 358 1.16 16.46 7.62
N VAL A 359 1.17 15.13 7.71
CA VAL A 359 0.00 14.31 7.35
C VAL A 359 -1.19 14.68 8.25
N ALA A 360 -0.97 14.79 9.58
CA ALA A 360 -2.02 15.18 10.52
C ALA A 360 -2.60 16.55 10.19
N VAL A 361 -1.75 17.56 9.97
CA VAL A 361 -2.17 18.91 9.59
C VAL A 361 -2.94 18.90 8.28
N GLY A 362 -2.44 18.24 7.23
CA GLY A 362 -3.11 18.14 5.95
C GLY A 362 -4.53 17.61 6.04
N TYR A 363 -4.76 16.53 6.82
CA TYR A 363 -6.10 15.99 7.01
C TYR A 363 -6.97 16.81 7.95
N LEU A 364 -6.44 17.36 9.04
CA LEU A 364 -7.22 18.21 9.96
C LEU A 364 -7.65 19.54 9.33
N LEU A 365 -6.86 20.07 8.37
CA LEU A 365 -7.24 21.27 7.63
C LEU A 365 -8.48 21.06 6.75
N PHE A 366 -8.88 19.82 6.42
CA PHE A 366 -10.16 19.58 5.78
C PHE A 366 -11.37 19.93 6.66
N LEU A 367 -11.22 20.01 7.97
CA LEU A 367 -12.34 20.36 8.84
C LEU A 367 -12.80 21.82 8.62
N PRO A 368 -11.92 22.85 8.62
CA PRO A 368 -12.28 24.21 8.27
C PRO A 368 -12.20 24.55 6.78
N PHE A 369 -11.36 23.86 5.99
CA PHE A 369 -11.01 24.22 4.60
C PHE A 369 -11.26 23.05 3.65
N HIS A 370 -12.49 22.92 3.19
CA HIS A 370 -12.94 21.84 2.28
C HIS A 370 -13.91 22.32 1.19
N ALA A 371 -14.26 23.61 1.21
CA ALA A 371 -15.34 24.13 0.36
C ALA A 371 -14.91 24.34 -1.09
N THR A 372 -13.62 24.53 -1.35
CA THR A 372 -13.09 24.81 -2.68
C THR A 372 -12.07 23.80 -3.13
N PHE A 373 -11.93 23.64 -4.46
CA PHE A 373 -10.91 22.78 -5.05
C PHE A 373 -9.48 23.18 -4.61
N VAL A 374 -9.21 24.48 -4.49
CA VAL A 374 -7.89 24.99 -4.10
C VAL A 374 -7.57 24.64 -2.64
N GLU A 375 -8.53 24.79 -1.71
CA GLU A 375 -8.36 24.39 -0.31
C GLU A 375 -8.04 22.91 -0.20
N THR A 376 -8.84 22.06 -0.85
CA THR A 376 -8.64 20.61 -0.88
C THR A 376 -7.28 20.24 -1.47
N LEU A 377 -6.87 20.90 -2.57
CA LEU A 377 -5.57 20.70 -3.21
C LEU A 377 -4.42 21.06 -2.26
N LEU A 378 -4.49 22.20 -1.57
CA LEU A 378 -3.45 22.61 -0.62
C LEU A 378 -3.35 21.66 0.57
N ASN A 379 -4.48 21.19 1.11
CA ASN A 379 -4.50 20.18 2.16
C ASN A 379 -3.80 18.90 1.69
N MET A 380 -4.05 18.45 0.46
CA MET A 380 -3.43 17.27 -0.13
C MET A 380 -1.93 17.47 -0.44
N VAL A 381 -1.51 18.66 -0.81
CA VAL A 381 -0.07 18.99 -0.98
C VAL A 381 0.66 18.78 0.35
N ILE A 382 0.12 19.32 1.45
CA ILE A 382 0.73 19.20 2.78
C ILE A 382 0.75 17.71 3.22
N ALA A 383 -0.40 17.01 3.12
CA ALA A 383 -0.49 15.60 3.46
C ALA A 383 0.43 14.74 2.59
N GLY A 384 0.51 15.02 1.28
CA GLY A 384 1.31 14.29 0.31
C GLY A 384 2.80 14.32 0.62
N ILE A 385 3.37 15.50 0.90
CA ILE A 385 4.79 15.63 1.25
C ILE A 385 5.11 14.82 2.52
N GLY A 386 4.29 14.92 3.56
CA GLY A 386 4.46 14.13 4.77
C GLY A 386 4.34 12.62 4.51
N SER A 387 3.33 12.22 3.75
CA SER A 387 3.10 10.81 3.37
C SER A 387 4.28 10.22 2.62
N GLY A 388 4.87 10.96 1.68
CA GLY A 388 6.01 10.51 0.89
C GLY A 388 7.25 10.25 1.72
N ALA A 389 7.54 11.13 2.67
CA ALA A 389 8.63 10.91 3.61
C ALA A 389 8.43 9.63 4.44
N LEU A 390 7.21 9.34 4.90
CA LEU A 390 6.90 8.13 5.67
C LEU A 390 6.98 6.86 4.80
N VAL A 391 6.47 6.89 3.56
CA VAL A 391 6.56 5.75 2.63
C VAL A 391 8.00 5.32 2.40
N ALA A 392 8.89 6.30 2.20
CA ALA A 392 10.31 6.02 1.96
C ALA A 392 11.03 5.54 3.23
N ALA A 393 10.68 6.10 4.39
CA ALA A 393 11.43 5.90 5.61
C ALA A 393 11.00 4.67 6.42
N LEU A 394 9.71 4.32 6.47
CA LEU A 394 9.23 3.26 7.35
C LEU A 394 9.86 1.88 7.03
N PRO A 395 9.93 1.43 5.75
CA PRO A 395 10.63 0.20 5.42
C PRO A 395 12.13 0.25 5.74
N ALA A 396 12.77 1.39 5.50
CA ALA A 396 14.19 1.58 5.80
C ALA A 396 14.46 1.57 7.30
N ALA A 397 13.58 2.18 8.10
CA ALA A 397 13.67 2.18 9.57
C ALA A 397 13.47 0.76 10.13
N ALA A 398 12.52 -0.01 9.61
CA ALA A 398 12.31 -1.39 10.00
C ALA A 398 13.54 -2.25 9.67
N ALA A 399 14.11 -2.08 8.47
CA ALA A 399 15.34 -2.79 8.07
C ALA A 399 16.54 -2.46 8.97
N ALA A 400 16.71 -1.19 9.35
CA ALA A 400 17.80 -0.75 10.21
C ALA A 400 17.64 -1.22 11.68
N ALA A 401 16.41 -1.34 12.16
CA ALA A 401 16.11 -1.78 13.53
C ALA A 401 16.12 -3.31 13.69
N ALA A 402 15.94 -4.06 12.59
CA ALA A 402 15.90 -5.52 12.59
C ALA A 402 17.30 -6.16 12.71
N PRO A 403 17.40 -7.41 13.21
CA PRO A 403 18.61 -8.20 13.09
C PRO A 403 19.01 -8.38 11.61
N PRO A 404 20.33 -8.44 11.30
CA PRO A 404 20.80 -8.51 9.89
C PRO A 404 20.21 -9.66 9.07
N ALA A 405 19.90 -10.79 9.71
CA ALA A 405 19.27 -11.95 9.04
C ALA A 405 17.77 -11.77 8.76
N GLN A 406 17.12 -10.76 9.37
CA GLN A 406 15.66 -10.57 9.34
C GLN A 406 15.24 -9.23 8.72
N THR A 407 16.15 -8.48 8.11
CA THR A 407 15.86 -7.16 7.51
C THR A 407 14.76 -7.21 6.45
N GLY A 408 14.79 -8.24 5.60
CA GLY A 408 13.76 -8.46 4.58
C GLY A 408 12.38 -8.75 5.18
N VAL A 409 12.34 -9.59 6.22
CA VAL A 409 11.10 -9.92 6.93
C VAL A 409 10.50 -8.68 7.59
N ALA A 410 11.32 -7.87 8.28
CA ALA A 410 10.86 -6.62 8.92
C ALA A 410 10.30 -5.61 7.89
N THR A 411 10.97 -5.48 6.74
CA THR A 411 10.50 -4.61 5.65
C THR A 411 9.18 -5.11 5.07
N GLY A 412 9.07 -6.40 4.82
CA GLY A 412 7.83 -7.03 4.33
C GLY A 412 6.68 -6.87 5.32
N LEU A 413 6.95 -7.09 6.61
CA LEU A 413 5.97 -6.95 7.69
C LEU A 413 5.48 -5.50 7.82
N THR A 414 6.34 -4.50 7.61
CA THR A 414 5.94 -3.08 7.55
C THR A 414 4.87 -2.85 6.48
N ASN A 415 5.05 -3.44 5.29
CA ASN A 415 4.06 -3.34 4.22
C ASN A 415 2.76 -4.09 4.55
N SER A 416 2.85 -5.29 5.13
CA SER A 416 1.66 -6.05 5.54
C SER A 416 0.84 -5.31 6.59
N VAL A 417 1.48 -4.76 7.61
CA VAL A 417 0.80 -3.97 8.66
C VAL A 417 0.16 -2.71 8.08
N LYS A 418 0.84 -2.03 7.16
CA LYS A 418 0.30 -0.88 6.42
C LYS A 418 -0.97 -1.24 5.65
N THR A 419 -0.97 -2.35 4.91
CA THR A 419 -2.14 -2.78 4.14
C THR A 419 -3.29 -3.23 5.03
N VAL A 420 -3.02 -3.91 6.15
CA VAL A 420 -4.06 -4.24 7.16
C VAL A 420 -4.69 -2.96 7.71
N GLY A 421 -3.87 -1.96 8.08
CA GLY A 421 -4.37 -0.66 8.55
C GLY A 421 -5.29 0.02 7.54
N GLY A 422 -4.88 0.03 6.27
CA GLY A 422 -5.69 0.57 5.17
C GLY A 422 -6.99 -0.20 4.94
N ALA A 423 -6.96 -1.54 4.98
CA ALA A 423 -8.14 -2.38 4.80
C ALA A 423 -9.18 -2.15 5.92
N VAL A 424 -8.73 -2.10 7.17
CA VAL A 424 -9.60 -1.81 8.32
C VAL A 424 -10.20 -0.41 8.22
N ALA A 425 -9.37 0.59 7.86
CA ALA A 425 -9.83 1.96 7.68
C ALA A 425 -10.88 2.06 6.56
N SER A 426 -10.63 1.46 5.40
CA SER A 426 -11.58 1.45 4.28
C SER A 426 -12.92 0.85 4.68
N ALA A 427 -12.93 -0.23 5.46
CA ALA A 427 -14.15 -0.84 5.98
C ALA A 427 -14.91 0.10 6.94
N VAL A 428 -14.20 0.70 7.90
CA VAL A 428 -14.78 1.64 8.89
C VAL A 428 -15.26 2.92 8.20
N PHE A 429 -14.51 3.45 7.25
CA PHE A 429 -14.88 4.65 6.51
C PHE A 429 -16.08 4.41 5.61
N GLY A 430 -16.20 3.23 4.99
CA GLY A 430 -17.41 2.83 4.27
C GLY A 430 -18.65 2.85 5.16
N ILE A 431 -18.54 2.38 6.41
CA ILE A 431 -19.63 2.45 7.40
C ILE A 431 -19.93 3.91 7.76
N ALA A 432 -18.92 4.72 8.07
CA ALA A 432 -19.08 6.12 8.46
C ALA A 432 -19.75 6.94 7.36
N LEU A 433 -19.33 6.76 6.11
CA LEU A 433 -19.90 7.46 4.95
C LEU A 433 -21.34 7.04 4.63
N ALA A 434 -21.70 5.80 4.96
CA ALA A 434 -23.06 5.30 4.75
C ALA A 434 -24.04 5.69 5.86
N THR A 435 -23.57 6.16 7.00
CA THR A 435 -24.40 6.52 8.15
C THR A 435 -24.91 7.95 7.97
N HIS A 436 -26.22 8.10 7.80
CA HIS A 436 -26.89 9.40 7.74
C HIS A 436 -27.59 9.64 9.07
N PRO A 437 -27.17 10.63 9.89
CA PRO A 437 -27.76 10.88 11.22
C PRO A 437 -29.23 11.22 11.16
N ASP A 438 -29.70 11.81 10.06
CA ASP A 438 -31.06 12.31 9.89
C ASP A 438 -32.05 11.27 9.33
N GLY A 439 -31.61 10.01 9.16
CA GLY A 439 -32.44 8.92 8.62
C GLY A 439 -32.85 9.11 7.16
N THR A 440 -32.41 10.17 6.50
CA THR A 440 -32.67 10.40 5.09
C THR A 440 -31.64 9.57 4.29
N ALA A 441 -32.11 8.60 3.53
CA ALA A 441 -31.32 7.96 2.47
C ALA A 441 -31.07 9.02 1.38
N ALA A 442 -30.12 9.90 1.61
CA ALA A 442 -29.83 11.02 0.73
C ALA A 442 -29.00 10.53 -0.47
N GLY A 443 -29.65 9.94 -1.46
CA GLY A 443 -29.03 9.62 -2.74
C GLY A 443 -27.86 8.66 -2.67
N THR A 444 -26.91 8.79 -3.60
CA THR A 444 -25.75 7.90 -3.73
C THR A 444 -24.50 8.42 -3.01
N ALA A 445 -24.44 9.72 -2.65
CA ALA A 445 -23.27 10.32 -2.01
C ALA A 445 -23.10 9.87 -0.56
N GLY A 446 -21.84 9.82 -0.08
CA GLY A 446 -21.52 9.57 1.33
C GLY A 446 -22.02 10.72 2.22
N SER A 447 -22.26 10.49 3.51
CA SER A 447 -22.71 11.55 4.43
C SER A 447 -21.60 12.57 4.71
N PHE A 448 -21.96 13.84 4.86
CA PHE A 448 -20.98 14.90 5.19
C PHE A 448 -20.32 14.65 6.56
N SER A 449 -21.12 14.26 7.56
CA SER A 449 -20.58 13.84 8.87
C SER A 449 -19.62 12.67 8.77
N GLY A 450 -19.85 11.74 7.84
CA GLY A 450 -18.94 10.64 7.52
C GLY A 450 -17.61 11.14 6.98
N TYR A 451 -17.60 12.09 6.04
CA TYR A 451 -16.35 12.69 5.54
C TYR A 451 -15.59 13.44 6.66
N LEU A 452 -16.26 14.21 7.48
CA LEU A 452 -15.61 14.86 8.63
C LEU A 452 -15.03 13.84 9.62
N THR A 453 -15.70 12.71 9.83
CA THR A 453 -15.18 11.59 10.63
C THR A 453 -13.93 11.01 10.00
N VAL A 454 -13.92 10.75 8.68
CA VAL A 454 -12.74 10.25 7.95
C VAL A 454 -11.56 11.19 8.15
N TRP A 455 -11.73 12.49 7.89
CA TRP A 455 -10.65 13.48 8.02
C TRP A 455 -10.12 13.57 9.46
N THR A 456 -11.03 13.54 10.44
CA THR A 456 -10.67 13.54 11.86
C THR A 456 -9.86 12.30 12.24
N VAL A 457 -10.32 11.12 11.86
CA VAL A 457 -9.61 9.86 12.12
C VAL A 457 -8.25 9.85 11.44
N CYS A 458 -8.16 10.24 10.17
CA CYS A 458 -6.89 10.31 9.45
C CYS A 458 -5.89 11.27 10.12
N GLY A 459 -6.36 12.45 10.54
CA GLY A 459 -5.53 13.44 11.22
C GLY A 459 -5.08 12.97 12.60
N LEU A 460 -5.98 12.40 13.40
CA LEU A 460 -5.66 11.90 14.74
C LEU A 460 -4.74 10.67 14.70
N THR A 461 -4.95 9.74 13.78
CA THR A 461 -4.06 8.58 13.64
C THR A 461 -2.65 8.99 13.19
N ALA A 462 -2.52 9.98 12.31
CA ALA A 462 -1.24 10.55 11.94
C ALA A 462 -0.56 11.28 13.12
N LEU A 463 -1.32 11.94 13.99
CA LEU A 463 -0.80 12.55 15.20
C LEU A 463 -0.31 11.49 16.20
N VAL A 464 -1.08 10.41 16.40
CA VAL A 464 -0.66 9.26 17.21
C VAL A 464 0.61 8.63 16.65
N ALA A 465 0.74 8.52 15.32
CA ALA A 465 1.95 8.04 14.66
C ALA A 465 3.16 8.95 14.97
N ALA A 466 2.99 10.29 14.95
CA ALA A 466 4.03 11.23 15.34
C ALA A 466 4.48 11.02 16.80
N ILE A 467 3.54 10.79 17.71
CA ILE A 467 3.80 10.48 19.11
C ILE A 467 4.53 9.12 19.24
N ALA A 468 4.07 8.09 18.52
CA ALA A 468 4.71 6.76 18.54
C ALA A 468 6.18 6.84 18.09
N LEU A 469 6.47 7.60 17.02
CA LEU A 469 7.83 7.83 16.56
C LEU A 469 8.72 8.54 17.59
N ALA A 470 8.14 9.28 18.54
CA ALA A 470 8.87 9.86 19.65
C ALA A 470 9.43 8.82 20.64
N PHE A 471 8.93 7.60 20.65
CA PHE A 471 9.45 6.50 21.47
C PHE A 471 10.52 5.66 20.75
N VAL A 472 10.72 5.83 19.43
CA VAL A 472 11.79 5.12 18.73
C VAL A 472 13.15 5.53 19.27
N PRO A 473 14.05 4.59 19.63
CA PRO A 473 15.39 4.91 20.07
C PRO A 473 16.15 5.75 19.03
N LYS A 474 16.89 6.76 19.47
CA LYS A 474 17.66 7.65 18.57
C LYS A 474 18.64 6.89 17.68
N THR A 475 19.14 5.76 18.16
CA THR A 475 20.09 4.87 17.48
C THR A 475 19.43 4.00 16.39
N ALA A 476 18.10 3.86 16.36
CA ALA A 476 17.40 3.01 15.37
C ALA A 476 17.51 3.53 13.94
N PHE A 477 17.90 4.80 13.75
CA PHE A 477 18.03 5.44 12.42
C PHE A 477 19.48 5.87 12.11
N SER A 478 20.46 5.49 12.97
CA SER A 478 21.85 5.85 12.73
C SER A 478 22.57 4.74 11.97
N ASP A 479 23.31 5.12 10.90
CA ASP A 479 24.20 4.23 10.14
C ASP A 479 25.42 3.77 10.94
N GLN A 480 25.49 4.00 12.25
CA GLN A 480 26.60 3.55 13.08
C GLN A 480 26.52 2.03 13.27
N PRO A 481 27.61 1.29 12.98
CA PRO A 481 27.68 -0.12 13.34
C PRO A 481 27.51 -0.22 14.85
N LYS A 482 26.58 -1.09 15.30
CA LYS A 482 26.45 -1.45 16.70
C LYS A 482 27.82 -1.91 17.17
N SER A 483 28.51 -1.12 18.00
CA SER A 483 29.63 -1.62 18.82
C SER A 483 29.08 -2.82 19.58
N ALA A 484 29.68 -3.99 19.35
CA ALA A 484 29.38 -5.19 20.11
C ALA A 484 29.69 -4.88 21.59
N GLU A 485 28.66 -4.75 22.42
CA GLU A 485 28.68 -4.91 23.87
C GLU A 485 28.19 -6.31 24.21
#